data_260d43fd62a38c74c4c48898c61cb951
#
_entry.id   260d43fd62a38c74c4c48898c61cb951
#
_cell.length_a   1.000
_cell.length_b   1.000
_cell.length_c   1.000
_cell.angle_alpha   90.00
_cell.angle_beta   90.00
_cell.angle_gamma   90.00
#
_symmetry.space_group_name_H-M   'P 1'
#
loop_
_entity.id
_entity.type
_entity.pdbx_description
1 polymer ?
#
loop_
_entity_poly.entity_id
_entity_poly.type
_entity_poly.pdbx_seq_one_letter_code
_entity_poly.pdbx_strand_id
1 'polypeptide(L)'
;MKLYPAEADYGIKFIRKDLNKNNIIEAIWSNVTNTKLSTTISNQNGASVSTIEHLMSALSGLHIDNIKIEIDGPEVPIMDGSSIKFVDLIDQTSTQSLNKRRKILKVKKNIKVENNDSSVELKPNDQFSIDFEIDFPSKLVSKQSCHLQLVNGNYKTDIALSLIHI
;
A
#
# COMPACT_ATOMS: atom_id res chain seq x y z
N MET A 1 -10.94 -5.78 -12.16
CA MET A 1 -9.65 -5.05 -12.09
C MET A 1 -8.61 -5.74 -12.97
N LYS A 2 -7.71 -5.00 -13.62
CA LYS A 2 -6.60 -5.51 -14.46
C LYS A 2 -5.34 -4.72 -14.16
N LEU A 3 -4.21 -5.41 -14.10
CA LEU A 3 -2.88 -4.83 -13.86
C LEU A 3 -2.08 -4.87 -15.17
N TYR A 4 -1.42 -3.77 -15.52
CA TYR A 4 -0.59 -3.67 -16.71
C TYR A 4 0.78 -3.10 -16.36
N PRO A 5 1.86 -3.60 -16.98
CA PRO A 5 3.17 -3.01 -16.82
C PRO A 5 3.16 -1.55 -17.29
N ALA A 6 4.02 -0.75 -16.69
CA ALA A 6 4.17 0.65 -17.03
C ALA A 6 5.65 1.04 -17.11
N GLU A 7 5.93 2.12 -17.84
CA GLU A 7 7.28 2.64 -18.04
C GLU A 7 7.88 3.20 -16.75
N ALA A 8 9.18 3.34 -16.74
CA ALA A 8 9.91 3.95 -15.61
C ALA A 8 9.40 5.37 -15.30
N ASP A 9 9.26 5.69 -14.01
CA ASP A 9 8.68 6.94 -13.46
C ASP A 9 7.17 7.11 -13.72
N TYR A 10 6.47 6.10 -14.22
CA TYR A 10 5.01 6.16 -14.34
C TYR A 10 4.34 6.22 -12.95
N GLY A 11 4.93 5.54 -11.96
CA GLY A 11 4.34 5.37 -10.65
C GLY A 11 3.17 4.37 -10.66
N ILE A 12 2.36 4.41 -9.62
CA ILE A 12 1.15 3.58 -9.50
C ILE A 12 -0.06 4.45 -9.79
N LYS A 13 -0.84 4.10 -10.82
CA LYS A 13 -2.02 4.86 -11.23
C LYS A 13 -3.22 3.96 -11.42
N PHE A 14 -4.33 4.35 -10.82
CA PHE A 14 -5.63 3.75 -11.04
C PHE A 14 -6.35 4.46 -12.19
N ILE A 15 -6.99 3.67 -13.05
CA ILE A 15 -7.83 4.16 -14.16
C ILE A 15 -9.23 3.58 -13.98
N ARG A 16 -10.20 4.43 -13.63
CA ARG A 16 -11.61 4.11 -13.49
C ARG A 16 -12.24 3.97 -14.86
N LYS A 17 -12.43 2.73 -15.32
CA LYS A 17 -12.98 2.42 -16.67
C LYS A 17 -14.46 2.70 -16.79
N ASP A 18 -15.18 2.77 -15.69
CA ASP A 18 -16.58 3.15 -15.60
C ASP A 18 -16.82 4.66 -15.72
N LEU A 19 -15.75 5.48 -15.67
CA LEU A 19 -15.82 6.92 -15.85
C LEU A 19 -15.31 7.34 -17.26
N ASN A 20 -16.03 8.22 -17.92
CA ASN A 20 -15.68 8.68 -19.27
C ASN A 20 -14.60 9.77 -19.30
N LYS A 21 -14.43 10.51 -18.19
CA LYS A 21 -13.48 11.63 -18.09
C LYS A 21 -12.86 11.67 -16.70
N ASN A 22 -11.68 12.30 -16.61
CA ASN A 22 -10.99 12.56 -15.34
C ASN A 22 -10.83 11.32 -14.46
N ASN A 23 -10.61 10.19 -15.08
CA ASN A 23 -10.69 8.86 -14.50
C ASN A 23 -9.34 8.32 -14.00
N ILE A 24 -8.28 9.12 -14.05
CA ILE A 24 -6.93 8.74 -13.60
C ILE A 24 -6.71 9.26 -12.18
N ILE A 25 -6.28 8.36 -11.29
CA ILE A 25 -5.99 8.66 -9.89
C ILE A 25 -4.59 8.14 -9.59
N GLU A 26 -3.67 9.03 -9.24
CA GLU A 26 -2.31 8.65 -8.84
C GLU A 26 -2.31 8.17 -7.39
N ALA A 27 -1.69 7.02 -7.13
CA ALA A 27 -1.54 6.48 -5.77
C ALA A 27 -0.36 7.14 -5.05
N ILE A 28 -0.54 8.40 -4.68
CA ILE A 28 0.40 9.21 -3.91
C ILE A 28 -0.26 9.69 -2.61
N TRP A 29 0.56 9.93 -1.59
CA TRP A 29 0.08 10.30 -0.25
C TRP A 29 -0.81 11.55 -0.24
N SER A 30 -0.52 12.54 -1.09
CA SER A 30 -1.30 13.79 -1.19
C SER A 30 -2.71 13.60 -1.76
N ASN A 31 -2.98 12.46 -2.40
CA ASN A 31 -4.29 12.11 -2.93
C ASN A 31 -5.14 11.29 -1.94
N VAL A 32 -4.62 10.98 -0.75
CA VAL A 32 -5.40 10.31 0.31
C VAL A 32 -6.44 11.27 0.85
N THR A 33 -7.71 10.90 0.71
CA THR A 33 -8.86 11.75 1.11
C THR A 33 -9.67 11.17 2.24
N ASN A 34 -9.58 9.87 2.49
CA ASN A 34 -10.24 9.22 3.62
C ASN A 34 -9.42 8.03 4.11
N THR A 35 -9.36 7.85 5.44
CA THR A 35 -8.68 6.74 6.12
C THR A 35 -9.57 6.04 7.13
N LYS A 36 -10.87 6.32 7.12
CA LYS A 36 -11.84 5.67 8.02
C LYS A 36 -12.23 4.31 7.45
N LEU A 37 -11.86 3.23 8.13
CA LEU A 37 -12.09 1.82 7.78
C LEU A 37 -11.39 1.32 6.52
N SER A 38 -10.90 2.19 5.66
CA SER A 38 -10.11 1.85 4.47
C SER A 38 -9.33 3.06 3.98
N THR A 39 -8.32 2.85 3.15
CA THR A 39 -7.60 3.95 2.51
C THR A 39 -8.25 4.29 1.17
N THR A 40 -8.72 5.54 1.05
CA THR A 40 -9.30 6.07 -0.18
C THR A 40 -8.40 7.16 -0.76
N ILE A 41 -8.14 7.08 -2.05
CA ILE A 41 -7.47 8.13 -2.81
C ILE A 41 -8.44 8.76 -3.82
N SER A 42 -8.27 10.05 -4.07
CA SER A 42 -9.10 10.79 -5.03
C SER A 42 -8.24 11.74 -5.87
N ASN A 43 -8.67 11.99 -7.08
CA ASN A 43 -8.10 13.08 -7.87
C ASN A 43 -8.86 14.40 -7.65
N GLN A 44 -8.33 15.48 -8.20
CA GLN A 44 -8.91 16.83 -8.06
C GLN A 44 -10.32 16.98 -8.68
N ASN A 45 -10.74 16.04 -9.53
CA ASN A 45 -12.05 16.05 -10.18
C ASN A 45 -13.07 15.15 -9.47
N GLY A 46 -12.73 14.61 -8.29
CA GLY A 46 -13.63 13.81 -7.48
C GLY A 46 -13.71 12.32 -7.84
N ALA A 47 -12.97 11.85 -8.84
CA ALA A 47 -12.84 10.41 -9.06
C ALA A 47 -12.03 9.79 -7.92
N SER A 48 -12.51 8.68 -7.36
CA SER A 48 -11.91 8.03 -6.19
C SER A 48 -11.81 6.52 -6.35
N VAL A 49 -10.86 5.94 -5.62
CA VAL A 49 -10.73 4.49 -5.41
C VAL A 49 -10.46 4.24 -3.92
N SER A 50 -11.23 3.35 -3.33
CA SER A 50 -11.12 2.94 -1.92
C SER A 50 -10.51 1.55 -1.76
N THR A 51 -10.18 1.20 -0.51
CA THR A 51 -9.67 -0.12 -0.09
C THR A 51 -8.41 -0.53 -0.87
N ILE A 52 -7.50 0.44 -1.04
CA ILE A 52 -6.26 0.23 -1.82
C ILE A 52 -5.16 -0.45 -1.02
N GLU A 53 -5.26 -0.50 0.31
CA GLU A 53 -4.19 -0.89 1.24
C GLU A 53 -3.59 -2.27 0.97
N HIS A 54 -4.42 -3.29 0.72
CA HIS A 54 -3.96 -4.66 0.49
C HIS A 54 -3.18 -4.79 -0.83
N LEU A 55 -3.70 -4.16 -1.89
CA LEU A 55 -3.01 -4.13 -3.18
C LEU A 55 -1.71 -3.32 -3.09
N MET A 56 -1.74 -2.14 -2.45
CA MET A 56 -0.54 -1.31 -2.27
C MET A 56 0.52 -2.02 -1.42
N SER A 57 0.11 -2.77 -0.40
CA SER A 57 0.99 -3.63 0.39
C SER A 57 1.67 -4.69 -0.48
N ALA A 58 0.91 -5.40 -1.32
CA ALA A 58 1.46 -6.40 -2.24
C ALA A 58 2.46 -5.79 -3.24
N LEU A 59 2.11 -4.66 -3.86
CA LEU A 59 2.99 -3.97 -4.81
C LEU A 59 4.29 -3.52 -4.15
N SER A 60 4.20 -2.96 -2.93
CA SER A 60 5.36 -2.54 -2.15
C SER A 60 6.25 -3.73 -1.77
N GLY A 61 5.66 -4.81 -1.27
CA GLY A 61 6.38 -6.02 -0.86
C GLY A 61 7.04 -6.76 -2.02
N LEU A 62 6.49 -6.65 -3.23
CA LEU A 62 7.05 -7.19 -4.47
C LEU A 62 7.96 -6.19 -5.21
N HIS A 63 8.21 -5.02 -4.64
CA HIS A 63 9.04 -3.97 -5.23
C HIS A 63 8.56 -3.46 -6.59
N ILE A 64 7.23 -3.40 -6.80
CA ILE A 64 6.62 -2.89 -8.02
C ILE A 64 6.35 -1.40 -7.84
N ASP A 65 7.12 -0.57 -8.54
CA ASP A 65 7.05 0.89 -8.45
C ASP A 65 6.25 1.53 -9.58
N ASN A 66 6.06 0.82 -10.70
CA ASN A 66 5.43 1.37 -11.92
C ASN A 66 4.39 0.38 -12.44
N ILE A 67 3.12 0.76 -12.37
CA ILE A 67 2.01 -0.10 -12.78
C ILE A 67 0.77 0.73 -13.11
N LYS A 68 0.08 0.34 -14.17
CA LYS A 68 -1.24 0.85 -14.53
C LYS A 68 -2.29 -0.13 -14.04
N ILE A 69 -3.25 0.35 -13.26
CA ILE A 69 -4.33 -0.46 -12.67
C ILE A 69 -5.66 0.01 -13.27
N GLU A 70 -6.29 -0.81 -14.08
CA GLU A 70 -7.63 -0.55 -14.58
C GLU A 70 -8.68 -1.19 -13.67
N ILE A 71 -9.65 -0.41 -13.27
CA ILE A 71 -10.73 -0.82 -12.39
C ILE A 71 -12.07 -0.28 -12.91
N ASP A 72 -13.11 -1.06 -12.81
CA ASP A 72 -14.46 -0.78 -13.31
C ASP A 72 -15.47 -0.42 -12.21
N GLY A 73 -14.98 0.04 -11.08
CA GLY A 73 -15.75 0.49 -9.92
C GLY A 73 -14.91 1.31 -8.95
N PRO A 74 -15.52 1.85 -7.89
CA PRO A 74 -14.87 2.76 -6.95
C PRO A 74 -14.01 2.06 -5.88
N GLU A 75 -13.92 0.73 -5.90
CA GLU A 75 -13.27 -0.02 -4.81
C GLU A 75 -12.41 -1.17 -5.35
N VAL A 76 -11.22 -1.34 -4.78
CA VAL A 76 -10.37 -2.50 -5.03
C VAL A 76 -11.02 -3.75 -4.44
N PRO A 77 -11.05 -4.88 -5.16
CA PRO A 77 -11.58 -6.13 -4.59
C PRO A 77 -10.89 -6.50 -3.29
N ILE A 78 -11.69 -6.79 -2.25
CA ILE A 78 -11.15 -7.15 -0.92
C ILE A 78 -10.45 -8.51 -0.93
N MET A 79 -10.77 -9.37 -1.90
CA MET A 79 -10.29 -10.75 -1.99
C MET A 79 -10.64 -11.54 -0.72
N ASP A 80 -9.62 -12.10 -0.04
CA ASP A 80 -9.78 -12.79 1.25
C ASP A 80 -9.47 -11.88 2.45
N GLY A 81 -9.29 -10.58 2.22
CA GLY A 81 -8.95 -9.61 3.27
C GLY A 81 -7.45 -9.57 3.59
N SER A 82 -6.62 -10.20 2.77
CA SER A 82 -5.16 -10.12 2.89
C SER A 82 -4.51 -9.64 1.60
N SER A 83 -3.21 -9.37 1.62
CA SER A 83 -2.44 -9.04 0.42
C SER A 83 -1.90 -10.27 -0.31
N ILE A 84 -1.94 -11.47 0.29
CA ILE A 84 -1.37 -12.68 -0.29
C ILE A 84 -2.02 -13.05 -1.64
N LYS A 85 -3.32 -12.84 -1.79
CA LYS A 85 -4.02 -13.13 -3.06
C LYS A 85 -3.54 -12.26 -4.22
N PHE A 86 -3.18 -11.00 -3.94
CA PHE A 86 -2.57 -10.13 -4.94
C PHE A 86 -1.14 -10.58 -5.27
N VAL A 87 -0.39 -10.98 -4.24
CA VAL A 87 0.96 -11.55 -4.41
C VAL A 87 0.91 -12.79 -5.29
N ASP A 88 0.03 -13.75 -4.99
CA ASP A 88 -0.13 -14.99 -5.75
C ASP A 88 -0.45 -14.73 -7.23
N LEU A 89 -1.33 -13.77 -7.51
CA LEU A 89 -1.69 -13.39 -8.88
C LEU A 89 -0.55 -12.71 -9.63
N ILE A 90 0.22 -11.87 -8.95
CA ILE A 90 1.38 -11.19 -9.55
C ILE A 90 2.53 -12.18 -9.79
N ASP A 91 2.77 -13.10 -8.87
CA ASP A 91 3.82 -14.14 -9.00
C ASP A 91 3.57 -15.11 -10.17
N GLN A 92 2.32 -15.31 -10.57
CA GLN A 92 1.98 -16.09 -11.76
C GLN A 92 2.37 -15.39 -13.07
N THR A 93 2.71 -14.11 -12.99
CA THR A 93 3.21 -13.32 -14.09
C THR A 93 4.70 -13.03 -13.90
N SER A 94 5.37 -12.52 -14.91
CA SER A 94 6.74 -12.05 -14.76
C SER A 94 6.78 -10.57 -14.42
N THR A 95 7.77 -10.16 -13.63
CA THR A 95 8.13 -8.74 -13.43
C THR A 95 9.31 -8.38 -14.32
N GLN A 96 9.36 -7.14 -14.80
CA GLN A 96 10.44 -6.64 -15.64
C GLN A 96 11.22 -5.55 -14.89
N SER A 97 12.54 -5.71 -14.82
CA SER A 97 13.42 -4.64 -14.36
C SER A 97 13.50 -3.54 -15.42
N LEU A 98 13.22 -2.31 -14.99
CA LEU A 98 13.27 -1.15 -15.88
C LEU A 98 14.68 -0.53 -15.88
N ASN A 99 15.09 0.03 -17.01
CA ASN A 99 16.42 0.63 -17.16
C ASN A 99 16.49 2.05 -16.55
N LYS A 100 16.08 2.16 -15.27
CA LYS A 100 16.15 3.41 -14.50
C LYS A 100 16.37 3.12 -13.02
N ARG A 101 17.22 3.90 -12.38
CA ARG A 101 17.45 3.76 -10.93
C ARG A 101 16.19 4.09 -10.14
N ARG A 102 15.86 3.25 -9.17
CA ARG A 102 14.78 3.49 -8.22
C ARG A 102 15.05 4.74 -7.39
N LYS A 103 14.04 5.59 -7.22
CA LYS A 103 14.09 6.71 -6.28
C LYS A 103 13.81 6.20 -4.88
N ILE A 104 14.65 6.58 -3.93
CA ILE A 104 14.48 6.24 -2.52
C ILE A 104 14.44 7.49 -1.66
N LEU A 105 13.63 7.46 -0.60
CA LEU A 105 13.64 8.47 0.44
C LEU A 105 14.49 7.96 1.60
N LYS A 106 15.53 8.72 1.98
CA LYS A 106 16.35 8.43 3.15
C LYS A 106 16.01 9.41 4.27
N VAL A 107 15.50 8.88 5.38
CA VAL A 107 15.24 9.66 6.59
C VAL A 107 16.56 10.11 7.20
N LYS A 108 16.72 11.40 7.45
CA LYS A 108 17.97 12.01 7.97
C LYS A 108 17.88 12.44 9.43
N LYS A 109 16.67 12.61 9.96
CA LYS A 109 16.40 13.00 11.34
C LYS A 109 15.08 12.38 11.80
N ASN A 110 14.89 12.29 13.10
CA ASN A 110 13.61 11.87 13.65
C ASN A 110 12.52 12.88 13.29
N ILE A 111 11.39 12.38 12.83
CA ILE A 111 10.19 13.16 12.53
C ILE A 111 9.03 12.46 13.19
N LYS A 112 8.33 13.15 14.08
CA LYS A 112 7.16 12.63 14.80
C LYS A 112 5.96 13.51 14.52
N VAL A 113 4.83 12.87 14.28
CA VAL A 113 3.51 13.52 14.15
C VAL A 113 2.57 12.85 15.14
N GLU A 114 1.85 13.65 15.92
CA GLU A 114 0.89 13.19 16.90
C GLU A 114 -0.50 13.74 16.56
N ASN A 115 -1.51 12.91 16.74
CA ASN A 115 -2.90 13.28 16.57
C ASN A 115 -3.74 12.55 17.63
N ASN A 116 -4.20 13.26 18.64
CA ASN A 116 -4.87 12.72 19.83
C ASN A 116 -4.03 11.57 20.45
N ASP A 117 -4.59 10.37 20.53
CA ASP A 117 -3.97 9.20 21.12
C ASP A 117 -3.11 8.39 20.14
N SER A 118 -2.90 8.92 18.93
CA SER A 118 -2.14 8.25 17.89
C SER A 118 -0.88 9.02 17.51
N SER A 119 0.18 8.32 17.19
CA SER A 119 1.41 8.95 16.70
C SER A 119 2.08 8.10 15.62
N VAL A 120 2.80 8.78 14.74
CA VAL A 120 3.68 8.16 13.74
C VAL A 120 5.06 8.80 13.86
N GLU A 121 6.09 7.99 13.88
CA GLU A 121 7.48 8.46 13.93
C GLU A 121 8.32 7.82 12.82
N LEU A 122 9.08 8.64 12.12
CA LEU A 122 10.12 8.21 11.18
C LEU A 122 11.48 8.41 11.83
N LYS A 123 12.29 7.37 11.87
CA LYS A 123 13.66 7.39 12.42
C LYS A 123 14.67 7.04 11.33
N PRO A 124 15.88 7.66 11.34
CA PRO A 124 16.99 7.17 10.52
C PRO A 124 17.29 5.72 10.87
N ASN A 125 17.41 4.88 9.86
CA ASN A 125 17.83 3.49 10.00
C ASN A 125 18.55 3.05 8.72
N ASP A 126 19.40 2.05 8.80
CA ASP A 126 20.10 1.48 7.64
C ASP A 126 19.24 0.46 6.88
N GLN A 127 18.20 -0.04 7.54
CA GLN A 127 17.24 -0.98 6.99
C GLN A 127 15.81 -0.48 7.17
N PHE A 128 14.90 -0.96 6.34
CA PHE A 128 13.49 -0.66 6.50
C PHE A 128 12.89 -1.56 7.58
N SER A 129 12.44 -0.96 8.65
CA SER A 129 11.73 -1.64 9.74
C SER A 129 10.45 -0.90 10.11
N ILE A 130 9.51 -1.62 10.65
CA ILE A 130 8.23 -1.10 11.14
C ILE A 130 8.04 -1.59 12.56
N ASP A 131 7.87 -0.65 13.49
CA ASP A 131 7.38 -0.90 14.84
C ASP A 131 5.92 -0.45 14.88
N PHE A 132 5.02 -1.35 15.20
CA PHE A 132 3.59 -1.07 15.25
C PHE A 132 3.02 -1.47 16.61
N GLU A 133 2.25 -0.56 17.20
CA GLU A 133 1.57 -0.78 18.46
C GLU A 133 0.10 -0.35 18.33
N ILE A 134 -0.80 -1.17 18.84
CA ILE A 134 -2.22 -0.85 19.00
C ILE A 134 -2.58 -1.00 20.48
N ASP A 135 -3.50 -0.14 20.95
CA ASP A 135 -4.07 -0.22 22.30
C ASP A 135 -5.58 0.06 22.21
N PHE A 136 -6.36 -1.00 22.41
CA PHE A 136 -7.81 -0.93 22.34
C PHE A 136 -8.44 -1.13 23.72
N PRO A 137 -9.53 -0.42 24.05
CA PRO A 137 -10.27 -0.59 25.30
C PRO A 137 -10.82 -2.01 25.51
N SER A 138 -11.02 -2.76 24.43
CA SER A 138 -11.49 -4.14 24.49
C SER A 138 -10.46 -5.05 25.11
N LYS A 139 -10.83 -5.78 26.18
CA LYS A 139 -9.97 -6.77 26.83
C LYS A 139 -9.53 -7.92 25.94
N LEU A 140 -10.26 -8.18 24.85
CA LEU A 140 -9.92 -9.24 23.89
C LEU A 140 -8.82 -8.79 22.92
N VAL A 141 -8.73 -7.50 22.61
CA VAL A 141 -7.69 -6.93 21.75
C VAL A 141 -6.55 -6.37 22.58
N SER A 142 -6.85 -5.56 23.59
CA SER A 142 -5.88 -4.96 24.51
C SER A 142 -4.73 -4.25 23.79
N LYS A 143 -3.59 -4.19 24.44
CA LYS A 143 -2.35 -3.68 23.90
C LYS A 143 -1.58 -4.78 23.19
N GLN A 144 -1.24 -4.53 21.92
CA GLN A 144 -0.43 -5.43 21.11
C GLN A 144 0.66 -4.65 20.38
N SER A 145 1.81 -5.26 20.19
CA SER A 145 2.93 -4.68 19.46
C SER A 145 3.53 -5.70 18.49
N CYS A 146 4.02 -5.20 17.36
CA CYS A 146 4.71 -5.99 16.37
C CYS A 146 5.93 -5.24 15.87
N HIS A 147 7.06 -5.93 15.79
CA HIS A 147 8.28 -5.44 15.16
C HIS A 147 8.55 -6.24 13.88
N LEU A 148 8.69 -5.56 12.77
CA LEU A 148 8.97 -6.16 11.47
C LEU A 148 10.20 -5.51 10.87
N GLN A 149 11.15 -6.32 10.45
CA GLN A 149 12.28 -5.90 9.66
C GLN A 149 12.12 -6.48 8.26
N LEU A 150 11.91 -5.62 7.27
CA LEU A 150 11.74 -6.05 5.89
C LEU A 150 13.13 -6.32 5.28
N VAL A 151 13.51 -7.58 5.27
CA VAL A 151 14.67 -8.10 4.54
C VAL A 151 14.19 -8.87 3.32
N ASN A 152 15.05 -9.04 2.33
CA ASN A 152 14.70 -9.67 1.06
C ASN A 152 13.92 -10.98 1.24
N GLY A 153 12.68 -10.99 0.78
CA GLY A 153 11.83 -12.19 0.66
C GLY A 153 10.89 -12.48 1.82
N ASN A 154 11.04 -11.86 2.99
CA ASN A 154 10.20 -12.18 4.14
C ASN A 154 8.80 -11.53 4.12
N TYR A 155 8.54 -10.59 3.21
CA TYR A 155 7.22 -9.98 3.07
C TYR A 155 6.10 -11.02 2.89
N LYS A 156 6.33 -12.02 2.05
CA LYS A 156 5.34 -13.06 1.73
C LYS A 156 4.98 -13.93 2.93
N THR A 157 5.95 -14.22 3.78
CA THR A 157 5.77 -15.09 4.96
C THR A 157 5.27 -14.33 6.17
N ASP A 158 5.74 -13.09 6.37
CA ASP A 158 5.57 -12.38 7.64
C ASP A 158 4.46 -11.33 7.60
N ILE A 159 4.11 -10.83 6.40
CA ILE A 159 3.15 -9.72 6.27
C ILE A 159 1.98 -10.04 5.36
N ALA A 160 2.22 -10.65 4.19
CA ALA A 160 1.21 -10.79 3.16
C ALA A 160 -0.02 -11.58 3.58
N LEU A 161 0.13 -12.54 4.49
CA LEU A 161 -0.97 -13.34 5.04
C LEU A 161 -1.90 -12.55 5.97
N SER A 162 -1.44 -11.39 6.50
CA SER A 162 -2.20 -10.63 7.49
C SER A 162 -2.59 -11.46 8.74
N LEU A 163 -3.09 -10.82 9.78
CA LEU A 163 -3.61 -11.48 10.99
C LEU A 163 -4.92 -12.24 10.76
N ILE A 164 -5.57 -12.06 9.60
CA ILE A 164 -6.85 -12.72 9.27
C ILE A 164 -6.69 -14.24 9.13
N HIS A 165 -5.50 -14.71 8.80
CA HIS A 165 -5.23 -16.13 8.55
C HIS A 165 -4.42 -16.83 9.65
N ILE A 166 -4.29 -16.19 10.81
CA ILE A 166 -3.64 -16.81 11.98
C ILE A 166 -4.64 -17.67 12.75
#